data_b60e6475ab8357dfdf57553a6455304a
#
_entry.id   b60e6475ab8357dfdf57553a6455304a
#
_cell.length_a   1.000
_cell.length_b   1.000
_cell.length_c   1.000
_cell.angle_alpha   90.00
_cell.angle_beta   90.00
_cell.angle_gamma   90.00
#
_symmetry.space_group_name_H-M   'P 1'
#
loop_
_entity.id
_entity.type
_entity.pdbx_description
1 polymer ?
#
loop_
_entity_poly.entity_id
_entity_poly.type
_entity_poly.pdbx_seq_one_letter_code
_entity_poly.pdbx_strand_id
1 'polypeptide(L)'
;MNGTPRVLFLDNFDSFSYNLVDEFQRLGAVVEVWRNDTPLNVLSERLDRHDLLVASPGPGRPEDAGVLVPLLQATFGRCPVFGVCLGHQALAVACGGEVSPASQLVHGKAADVNHDDAGVFAGFDRPFVAGRYHSLAVTTVPDTFRVTAWIEMDGGRRLPMAMEDVERRLLGVQFHPESVLSRDGSVLIERVLAWAV
;
A
#
# COMPACT_ATOMS: atom_id res chain seq x y z
N MET A 1 -5.80 -24.98 3.10
CA MET A 1 -4.89 -24.95 4.26
C MET A 1 -5.19 -23.68 5.04
N ASN A 2 -5.90 -23.81 6.19
CA ASN A 2 -6.37 -22.64 6.94
C ASN A 2 -5.43 -22.38 8.12
N GLY A 3 -4.19 -21.97 7.83
CA GLY A 3 -3.29 -21.43 8.84
C GLY A 3 -3.65 -19.98 9.16
N THR A 4 -3.28 -19.50 10.35
CA THR A 4 -3.38 -18.08 10.71
C THR A 4 -2.48 -17.27 9.78
N PRO A 5 -2.98 -16.25 9.05
CA PRO A 5 -2.18 -15.42 8.16
C PRO A 5 -1.00 -14.75 8.89
N ARG A 6 0.16 -14.75 8.29
CA ARG A 6 1.38 -14.15 8.85
C ARG A 6 1.77 -12.94 8.01
N VAL A 7 1.81 -11.78 8.64
CA VAL A 7 2.13 -10.51 8.01
C VAL A 7 3.50 -10.02 8.48
N LEU A 8 4.43 -9.82 7.54
CA LEU A 8 5.65 -9.05 7.77
C LEU A 8 5.33 -7.58 7.55
N PHE A 9 5.44 -6.77 8.58
CA PHE A 9 5.10 -5.35 8.53
C PHE A 9 6.38 -4.51 8.58
N LEU A 10 6.67 -3.77 7.49
CA LEU A 10 7.78 -2.82 7.45
C LEU A 10 7.28 -1.44 7.88
N ASP A 11 7.68 -1.00 9.07
CA ASP A 11 7.38 0.33 9.60
C ASP A 11 8.36 1.37 9.07
N ASN A 12 7.84 2.38 8.38
CA ASN A 12 8.59 3.50 7.83
C ASN A 12 8.54 4.74 8.75
N PHE A 13 8.48 4.53 10.06
CA PHE A 13 8.45 5.59 11.09
C PHE A 13 7.22 6.52 10.97
N ASP A 14 6.08 5.96 10.64
CA ASP A 14 4.82 6.69 10.56
C ASP A 14 3.99 6.57 11.85
N SER A 15 3.33 7.64 12.24
CA SER A 15 2.47 7.66 13.43
C SER A 15 1.19 6.81 13.30
N PHE A 16 0.78 6.50 12.08
CA PHE A 16 -0.40 5.68 11.78
C PHE A 16 -0.07 4.19 11.56
N SER A 17 1.22 3.81 11.52
CA SER A 17 1.64 2.42 11.31
C SER A 17 0.92 1.45 12.24
N TYR A 18 0.80 1.80 13.53
CA TYR A 18 0.19 0.92 14.52
C TYR A 18 -1.32 0.75 14.35
N ASN A 19 -2.04 1.74 13.80
CA ASN A 19 -3.45 1.58 13.46
C ASN A 19 -3.62 0.50 12.37
N LEU A 20 -2.71 0.48 11.39
CA LEU A 20 -2.72 -0.53 10.34
C LEU A 20 -2.35 -1.93 10.89
N VAL A 21 -1.37 -2.00 11.81
CA VAL A 21 -1.01 -3.24 12.52
C VAL A 21 -2.22 -3.78 13.30
N ASP A 22 -2.91 -2.92 14.06
CA ASP A 22 -4.09 -3.29 14.85
C ASP A 22 -5.22 -3.82 13.96
N GLU A 23 -5.44 -3.23 12.77
CA GLU A 23 -6.43 -3.73 11.81
C GLU A 23 -6.11 -5.16 11.35
N PHE A 24 -4.87 -5.45 10.95
CA PHE A 24 -4.48 -6.81 10.58
C PHE A 24 -4.60 -7.80 11.73
N GLN A 25 -4.22 -7.41 12.96
CA GLN A 25 -4.34 -8.26 14.14
C GLN A 25 -5.81 -8.53 14.49
N ARG A 26 -6.68 -7.52 14.38
CA ARG A 26 -8.14 -7.65 14.59
C ARG A 26 -8.79 -8.61 13.60
N LEU A 27 -8.24 -8.69 12.37
CA LEU A 27 -8.65 -9.65 11.34
C LEU A 27 -8.05 -11.05 11.55
N GLY A 28 -7.32 -11.27 12.64
CA GLY A 28 -6.77 -12.58 13.03
C GLY A 28 -5.39 -12.88 12.47
N ALA A 29 -4.70 -11.93 11.86
CA ALA A 29 -3.33 -12.14 11.40
C ALA A 29 -2.31 -12.06 12.55
N VAL A 30 -1.23 -12.83 12.43
CA VAL A 30 -0.02 -12.64 13.25
C VAL A 30 0.89 -11.65 12.54
N VAL A 31 1.12 -10.49 13.16
CA VAL A 31 1.92 -9.41 12.57
C VAL A 31 3.29 -9.34 13.23
N GLU A 32 4.34 -9.45 12.43
CA GLU A 32 5.74 -9.24 12.83
C GLU A 32 6.19 -7.88 12.30
N VAL A 33 6.48 -6.93 13.21
CA VAL A 33 6.82 -5.55 12.86
C VAL A 33 8.33 -5.36 12.87
N TRP A 34 8.87 -4.80 11.79
CA TRP A 34 10.28 -4.40 11.64
C TRP A 34 10.38 -3.00 11.06
N ARG A 35 11.43 -2.26 11.42
CA ARG A 35 11.67 -0.92 10.89
C ARG A 35 12.51 -0.94 9.63
N ASN A 36 12.38 0.10 8.81
CA ASN A 36 13.08 0.22 7.54
C ASN A 36 14.60 0.52 7.68
N ASP A 37 15.10 0.74 8.90
CA ASP A 37 16.52 0.82 9.24
C ASP A 37 17.14 -0.56 9.58
N THR A 38 16.35 -1.62 9.56
CA THR A 38 16.82 -2.99 9.74
C THR A 38 17.61 -3.46 8.51
N PRO A 39 18.75 -4.14 8.68
CA PRO A 39 19.53 -4.65 7.55
C PRO A 39 18.72 -5.53 6.58
N LEU A 40 18.88 -5.31 5.28
CA LEU A 40 18.12 -5.97 4.21
C LEU A 40 18.17 -7.50 4.30
N ASN A 41 19.33 -8.09 4.60
CA ASN A 41 19.49 -9.54 4.72
C ASN A 41 18.61 -10.11 5.83
N VAL A 42 18.48 -9.41 6.97
CA VAL A 42 17.64 -9.82 8.10
C VAL A 42 16.17 -9.87 7.71
N LEU A 43 15.69 -8.89 6.96
CA LEU A 43 14.31 -8.82 6.47
C LEU A 43 14.05 -9.85 5.36
N SER A 44 14.99 -9.98 4.42
CA SER A 44 14.85 -10.91 3.30
C SER A 44 14.72 -12.38 3.74
N GLU A 45 15.41 -12.79 4.82
CA GLU A 45 15.29 -14.13 5.38
C GLU A 45 13.90 -14.44 5.97
N ARG A 46 13.09 -13.40 6.23
CA ARG A 46 11.75 -13.54 6.81
C ARG A 46 10.66 -13.68 5.78
N LEU A 47 10.88 -13.19 4.55
CA LEU A 47 9.85 -13.15 3.50
C LEU A 47 9.20 -14.53 3.25
N ASP A 48 10.01 -15.61 3.22
CA ASP A 48 9.52 -16.96 2.92
C ASP A 48 8.69 -17.60 4.07
N ARG A 49 8.57 -16.92 5.21
CA ARG A 49 7.81 -17.35 6.37
C ARG A 49 6.53 -16.55 6.60
N HIS A 50 6.23 -15.62 5.69
CA HIS A 50 5.07 -14.73 5.77
C HIS A 50 4.25 -14.84 4.50
N ASP A 51 2.95 -14.64 4.65
CA ASP A 51 1.96 -14.71 3.56
C ASP A 51 1.80 -13.35 2.87
N LEU A 52 2.19 -12.25 3.55
CA LEU A 52 2.07 -10.88 3.07
C LEU A 52 3.20 -10.01 3.64
N LEU A 53 3.85 -9.21 2.80
CA LEU A 53 4.63 -8.04 3.21
C LEU A 53 3.76 -6.79 3.14
N VAL A 54 3.63 -6.07 4.25
CA VAL A 54 2.99 -4.74 4.28
C VAL A 54 4.08 -3.68 4.39
N ALA A 55 4.14 -2.77 3.41
CA ALA A 55 4.98 -1.58 3.44
C ALA A 55 4.14 -0.39 3.92
N SER A 56 4.42 0.11 5.11
CA SER A 56 3.63 1.13 5.80
C SER A 56 3.68 2.50 5.14
N PRO A 57 2.77 3.41 5.53
CA PRO A 57 2.99 4.85 5.37
C PRO A 57 4.33 5.29 5.98
N GLY A 58 4.77 6.49 5.62
CA GLY A 58 5.99 7.07 6.16
C GLY A 58 6.25 8.48 5.63
N PRO A 59 7.18 9.22 6.27
CA PRO A 59 7.59 10.54 5.81
C PRO A 59 8.60 10.47 4.65
N GLY A 60 8.72 11.57 3.92
CA GLY A 60 9.76 11.77 2.91
C GLY A 60 9.49 11.06 1.59
N ARG A 61 10.55 10.66 0.92
CA ARG A 61 10.54 9.98 -0.37
C ARG A 61 10.84 8.49 -0.23
N PRO A 62 10.32 7.63 -1.11
CA PRO A 62 10.60 6.20 -1.06
C PRO A 62 12.09 5.85 -1.08
N GLU A 63 12.87 6.58 -1.87
CA GLU A 63 14.31 6.35 -2.05
C GLU A 63 15.12 6.65 -0.78
N ASP A 64 14.60 7.51 0.09
CA ASP A 64 15.24 7.94 1.34
C ASP A 64 14.78 7.10 2.54
N ALA A 65 13.87 6.14 2.34
CA ALA A 65 13.24 5.34 3.39
C ALA A 65 14.03 4.04 3.72
N GLY A 66 15.33 4.15 3.98
CA GLY A 66 16.17 3.04 4.39
C GLY A 66 16.16 1.87 3.39
N VAL A 67 15.80 0.69 3.85
CA VAL A 67 15.78 -0.52 2.99
C VAL A 67 14.45 -0.75 2.26
N LEU A 68 13.51 0.21 2.29
CA LEU A 68 12.17 0.04 1.73
C LEU A 68 12.21 -0.41 0.27
N VAL A 69 12.80 0.37 -0.62
CA VAL A 69 12.86 0.03 -2.06
C VAL A 69 13.67 -1.24 -2.32
N PRO A 70 14.88 -1.44 -1.77
CA PRO A 70 15.62 -2.69 -1.90
C PRO A 70 14.86 -3.93 -1.39
N LEU A 71 14.11 -3.82 -0.29
CA LEU A 71 13.31 -4.93 0.23
C LEU A 71 12.16 -5.29 -0.72
N LEU A 72 11.44 -4.30 -1.25
CA LEU A 72 10.38 -4.54 -2.22
C LEU A 72 10.92 -5.28 -3.46
N GLN A 73 12.07 -4.87 -3.99
CA GLN A 73 12.71 -5.56 -5.11
C GLN A 73 13.11 -7.00 -4.78
N ALA A 74 13.59 -7.25 -3.56
CA ALA A 74 13.93 -8.60 -3.09
C ALA A 74 12.71 -9.50 -2.85
N THR A 75 11.50 -8.92 -2.77
CA THR A 75 10.25 -9.63 -2.50
C THR A 75 9.58 -10.16 -3.78
N PHE A 76 9.92 -9.62 -4.94
CA PHE A 76 9.25 -9.99 -6.20
C PHE A 76 9.28 -11.50 -6.46
N GLY A 77 8.07 -12.08 -6.65
CA GLY A 77 7.90 -13.52 -6.87
C GLY A 77 8.03 -14.41 -5.63
N ARG A 78 8.26 -13.83 -4.45
CA ARG A 78 8.41 -14.60 -3.18
C ARG A 78 7.22 -14.44 -2.25
N CYS A 79 6.72 -13.23 -2.11
CA CYS A 79 5.65 -12.90 -1.17
C CYS A 79 4.76 -11.80 -1.79
N PRO A 80 3.44 -11.86 -1.65
CA PRO A 80 2.56 -10.74 -1.97
C PRO A 80 2.95 -9.49 -1.20
N VAL A 81 2.75 -8.31 -1.81
CA VAL A 81 3.06 -7.03 -1.17
C VAL A 81 1.85 -6.11 -1.17
N PHE A 82 1.55 -5.51 -0.02
CA PHE A 82 0.61 -4.41 0.11
C PHE A 82 1.34 -3.14 0.56
N GLY A 83 1.34 -2.11 -0.29
CA GLY A 83 1.95 -0.81 -0.01
C GLY A 83 0.90 0.26 0.31
N VAL A 84 1.08 1.00 1.41
CA VAL A 84 0.18 2.08 1.83
C VAL A 84 0.94 3.41 1.81
N CYS A 85 0.41 4.40 1.12
CA CYS A 85 0.94 5.77 0.99
C CYS A 85 2.40 5.77 0.52
N LEU A 86 3.39 5.89 1.41
CA LEU A 86 4.81 5.77 1.06
C LEU A 86 5.12 4.38 0.46
N GLY A 87 4.53 3.31 1.00
CA GLY A 87 4.68 1.96 0.47
C GLY A 87 4.14 1.80 -0.96
N HIS A 88 3.02 2.44 -1.29
CA HIS A 88 2.48 2.51 -2.65
C HIS A 88 3.44 3.23 -3.60
N GLN A 89 3.98 4.37 -3.17
CA GLN A 89 4.97 5.13 -3.93
C GLN A 89 6.26 4.33 -4.13
N ALA A 90 6.68 3.59 -3.10
CA ALA A 90 7.86 2.74 -3.17
C ALA A 90 7.68 1.56 -4.15
N LEU A 91 6.49 0.99 -4.26
CA LEU A 91 6.18 -0.01 -5.29
C LEU A 91 6.36 0.56 -6.71
N ALA A 92 5.88 1.79 -6.96
CA ALA A 92 6.09 2.46 -8.23
C ALA A 92 7.58 2.62 -8.52
N VAL A 93 8.35 3.18 -7.60
CA VAL A 93 9.80 3.40 -7.75
C VAL A 93 10.55 2.08 -7.93
N ALA A 94 10.25 1.06 -7.14
CA ALA A 94 10.88 -0.27 -7.23
C ALA A 94 10.69 -0.94 -8.60
N CYS A 95 9.63 -0.58 -9.32
CA CYS A 95 9.28 -1.10 -10.65
C CYS A 95 9.54 -0.11 -11.80
N GLY A 96 10.29 0.99 -11.55
CA GLY A 96 10.70 1.95 -12.58
C GLY A 96 9.71 3.08 -12.86
N GLY A 97 8.73 3.29 -12.01
CA GLY A 97 7.84 4.44 -12.03
C GLY A 97 8.45 5.68 -11.36
N GLU A 98 7.70 6.78 -11.35
CA GLU A 98 8.14 8.06 -10.81
C GLU A 98 7.18 8.60 -9.76
N VAL A 99 7.75 9.25 -8.74
CA VAL A 99 7.04 9.94 -7.66
C VAL A 99 7.44 11.41 -7.64
N SER A 100 6.45 12.29 -7.68
CA SER A 100 6.65 13.75 -7.70
C SER A 100 5.65 14.45 -6.78
N PRO A 101 5.85 15.75 -6.49
CA PRO A 101 4.89 16.52 -5.72
C PRO A 101 3.48 16.43 -6.33
N ALA A 102 2.49 16.13 -5.50
CA ALA A 102 1.10 16.13 -5.93
C ALA A 102 0.67 17.56 -6.30
N SER A 103 -0.15 17.68 -7.35
CA SER A 103 -0.65 18.99 -7.81
C SER A 103 -1.52 19.70 -6.76
N GLN A 104 -2.00 18.99 -5.77
CA GLN A 104 -2.72 19.50 -4.62
C GLN A 104 -2.16 18.86 -3.34
N LEU A 105 -1.74 19.72 -2.40
CA LEU A 105 -1.43 19.30 -1.05
C LEU A 105 -2.73 18.93 -0.32
N VAL A 106 -2.83 17.66 0.10
CA VAL A 106 -3.97 17.17 0.86
C VAL A 106 -3.45 16.59 2.17
N HIS A 107 -3.94 17.14 3.28
CA HIS A 107 -3.58 16.64 4.61
C HIS A 107 -4.83 16.50 5.48
N GLY A 108 -5.17 15.26 5.85
CA GLY A 108 -6.29 14.97 6.74
C GLY A 108 -7.66 15.30 6.15
N LYS A 109 -7.89 15.00 4.86
CA LYS A 109 -9.19 15.18 4.21
C LYS A 109 -9.69 13.88 3.60
N ALA A 110 -10.98 13.62 3.76
CA ALA A 110 -11.66 12.59 2.99
C ALA A 110 -11.76 13.02 1.52
N ALA A 111 -11.62 12.08 0.61
CA ALA A 111 -11.77 12.28 -0.81
C ALA A 111 -12.56 11.14 -1.45
N ASP A 112 -13.30 11.47 -2.47
CA ASP A 112 -14.01 10.52 -3.31
C ASP A 112 -13.03 9.89 -4.31
N VAL A 113 -12.83 8.59 -4.19
CA VAL A 113 -11.93 7.80 -5.03
C VAL A 113 -12.75 6.91 -5.95
N ASN A 114 -12.63 7.12 -7.26
CA ASN A 114 -13.20 6.22 -8.24
C ASN A 114 -12.40 4.92 -8.31
N HIS A 115 -13.05 3.80 -8.64
CA HIS A 115 -12.39 2.49 -8.80
C HIS A 115 -13.03 1.68 -9.93
N ASP A 116 -12.36 0.62 -10.35
CA ASP A 116 -12.76 -0.23 -11.48
C ASP A 116 -13.77 -1.32 -11.10
N ASP A 117 -14.14 -1.44 -9.81
CA ASP A 117 -15.03 -2.48 -9.28
C ASP A 117 -14.48 -3.90 -9.46
N ALA A 118 -13.17 -4.06 -9.39
CA ALA A 118 -12.51 -5.33 -9.53
C ALA A 118 -11.51 -5.58 -8.39
N GLY A 119 -11.06 -6.83 -8.24
CA GLY A 119 -10.09 -7.23 -7.21
C GLY A 119 -10.57 -6.84 -5.81
N VAL A 120 -9.72 -6.16 -5.06
CA VAL A 120 -10.04 -5.72 -3.69
C VAL A 120 -11.13 -4.65 -3.63
N PHE A 121 -11.46 -3.99 -4.76
CA PHE A 121 -12.52 -2.98 -4.85
C PHE A 121 -13.86 -3.54 -5.31
N ALA A 122 -13.98 -4.83 -5.63
CA ALA A 122 -15.22 -5.40 -6.14
C ALA A 122 -16.40 -5.23 -5.16
N GLY A 123 -17.50 -4.61 -5.63
CA GLY A 123 -18.73 -4.43 -4.86
C GLY A 123 -18.66 -3.36 -3.76
N PHE A 124 -17.66 -2.47 -3.75
CA PHE A 124 -17.73 -1.23 -2.97
C PHE A 124 -18.62 -0.20 -3.67
N ASP A 125 -19.21 0.68 -2.86
CA ASP A 125 -19.90 1.86 -3.38
C ASP A 125 -18.94 2.75 -4.18
N ARG A 126 -19.46 3.41 -5.20
CA ARG A 126 -18.72 4.39 -6.01
C ARG A 126 -19.28 5.78 -5.77
N PRO A 127 -18.44 6.71 -5.34
CA PRO A 127 -17.01 6.60 -5.06
C PRO A 127 -16.71 5.94 -3.72
N PHE A 128 -15.50 5.34 -3.58
CA PHE A 128 -14.96 4.90 -2.30
C PHE A 128 -14.43 6.12 -1.54
N VAL A 129 -14.86 6.31 -0.30
CA VAL A 129 -14.41 7.45 0.52
C VAL A 129 -13.13 7.09 1.28
N ALA A 130 -12.04 7.83 1.03
CA ALA A 130 -10.73 7.54 1.58
C ALA A 130 -10.04 8.77 2.20
N GLY A 131 -9.36 8.55 3.33
CA GLY A 131 -8.53 9.57 3.99
C GLY A 131 -7.21 9.77 3.27
N ARG A 132 -6.86 11.04 2.97
CA ARG A 132 -5.62 11.41 2.27
C ARG A 132 -4.73 12.29 3.12
N TYR A 133 -3.42 11.99 3.13
CA TYR A 133 -2.40 12.68 3.96
C TYR A 133 -1.08 12.91 3.21
N HIS A 134 -1.09 12.84 1.88
CA HIS A 134 0.14 12.83 1.08
C HIS A 134 0.42 14.15 0.34
N SER A 135 1.69 14.51 0.25
CA SER A 135 2.22 15.61 -0.55
C SER A 135 2.89 15.15 -1.84
N LEU A 136 3.26 13.87 -1.91
CA LEU A 136 3.82 13.21 -3.09
C LEU A 136 2.79 12.24 -3.67
N ALA A 137 2.92 11.94 -4.95
CA ALA A 137 2.07 10.99 -5.66
C ALA A 137 2.84 10.29 -6.78
N VAL A 138 2.40 9.10 -7.16
CA VAL A 138 2.88 8.42 -8.37
C VAL A 138 2.43 9.22 -9.58
N THR A 139 3.39 9.69 -10.38
CA THR A 139 3.16 10.48 -11.61
C THR A 139 3.41 9.65 -12.86
N THR A 140 4.29 8.65 -12.79
CA THR A 140 4.48 7.65 -13.83
C THR A 140 4.23 6.26 -13.24
N VAL A 141 3.14 5.63 -13.65
CA VAL A 141 2.81 4.26 -13.25
C VAL A 141 3.64 3.29 -14.08
N PRO A 142 4.34 2.30 -13.48
CA PRO A 142 5.09 1.31 -14.25
C PRO A 142 4.17 0.49 -15.18
N ASP A 143 4.66 0.11 -16.36
CA ASP A 143 3.89 -0.60 -17.39
C ASP A 143 3.27 -1.92 -16.91
N THR A 144 3.85 -2.56 -15.90
CA THR A 144 3.35 -3.81 -15.32
C THR A 144 2.14 -3.60 -14.40
N PHE A 145 1.89 -2.36 -13.97
CA PHE A 145 0.79 -2.05 -13.08
C PHE A 145 -0.46 -1.58 -13.81
N ARG A 146 -1.60 -2.04 -13.37
CA ARG A 146 -2.91 -1.50 -13.70
C ARG A 146 -3.36 -0.53 -12.60
N VAL A 147 -3.82 0.66 -12.98
CA VAL A 147 -4.49 1.59 -12.04
C VAL A 147 -5.89 1.06 -11.77
N THR A 148 -6.17 0.73 -10.50
CA THR A 148 -7.43 0.15 -10.05
C THR A 148 -8.34 1.14 -9.35
N ALA A 149 -7.76 2.26 -8.83
CA ALA A 149 -8.52 3.39 -8.30
C ALA A 149 -7.83 4.72 -8.59
N TRP A 150 -8.63 5.80 -8.73
CA TRP A 150 -8.12 7.12 -9.12
C TRP A 150 -9.01 8.27 -8.66
N ILE A 151 -8.43 9.46 -8.66
CA ILE A 151 -9.16 10.73 -8.56
C ILE A 151 -9.09 11.44 -9.90
N GLU A 152 -10.23 11.92 -10.39
CA GLU A 152 -10.27 12.76 -11.59
C GLU A 152 -9.70 14.15 -11.26
N MET A 153 -8.77 14.59 -12.10
CA MET A 153 -8.09 15.87 -12.00
C MET A 153 -8.53 16.79 -13.16
N ASP A 154 -8.25 18.08 -13.04
CA ASP A 154 -8.50 19.03 -14.10
C ASP A 154 -7.88 18.58 -15.44
N GLY A 155 -8.63 18.78 -16.52
CA GLY A 155 -8.23 18.37 -17.88
C GLY A 155 -8.37 16.87 -18.15
N GLY A 156 -9.16 16.14 -17.35
CA GLY A 156 -9.44 14.71 -17.57
C GLY A 156 -8.29 13.78 -17.22
N ARG A 157 -7.27 14.29 -16.53
CA ARG A 157 -6.16 13.45 -16.01
C ARG A 157 -6.63 12.65 -14.80
N ARG A 158 -6.01 11.49 -14.58
CA ARG A 158 -6.26 10.65 -13.42
C ARG A 158 -5.06 10.64 -12.50
N LEU A 159 -5.28 10.91 -11.22
CA LEU A 159 -4.29 10.70 -10.17
C LEU A 159 -4.46 9.26 -9.65
N PRO A 160 -3.44 8.39 -9.82
CA PRO A 160 -3.52 7.02 -9.30
C PRO A 160 -3.69 7.02 -7.78
N MET A 161 -4.73 6.33 -7.30
CA MET A 161 -5.01 6.16 -5.88
C MET A 161 -4.88 4.70 -5.44
N ALA A 162 -4.92 3.77 -6.39
CA ALA A 162 -4.50 2.39 -6.21
C ALA A 162 -3.96 1.82 -7.52
N MET A 163 -3.01 0.91 -7.41
CA MET A 163 -2.44 0.19 -8.54
C MET A 163 -2.09 -1.24 -8.15
N GLU A 164 -2.14 -2.15 -9.12
CA GLU A 164 -1.92 -3.58 -8.93
C GLU A 164 -1.06 -4.16 -10.07
N ASP A 165 -0.05 -4.95 -9.71
CA ASP A 165 0.65 -5.88 -10.60
C ASP A 165 0.22 -7.31 -10.21
N VAL A 166 -0.67 -7.89 -11.00
CA VAL A 166 -1.29 -9.19 -10.72
C VAL A 166 -0.26 -10.32 -10.78
N GLU A 167 0.67 -10.26 -11.74
CA GLU A 167 1.67 -11.32 -11.95
C GLU A 167 2.64 -11.42 -10.78
N ARG A 168 3.07 -10.27 -10.25
CA ARG A 168 4.00 -10.21 -9.10
C ARG A 168 3.30 -10.18 -7.76
N ARG A 169 1.95 -10.11 -7.76
CA ARG A 169 1.12 -9.96 -6.57
C ARG A 169 1.52 -8.72 -5.76
N LEU A 170 1.57 -7.56 -6.42
CA LEU A 170 1.86 -6.27 -5.81
C LEU A 170 0.61 -5.40 -5.87
N LEU A 171 0.20 -4.88 -4.72
CA LEU A 171 -0.96 -4.00 -4.58
C LEU A 171 -0.56 -2.77 -3.77
N GLY A 172 -0.89 -1.58 -4.25
CA GLY A 172 -0.61 -0.34 -3.53
C GLY A 172 -1.81 0.58 -3.50
N VAL A 173 -2.02 1.26 -2.36
CA VAL A 173 -3.02 2.33 -2.20
C VAL A 173 -2.35 3.61 -1.72
N GLN A 174 -2.67 4.75 -2.34
CA GLN A 174 -2.09 6.05 -1.98
C GLN A 174 -2.77 6.67 -0.74
N PHE A 175 -3.98 6.27 -0.44
CA PHE A 175 -4.74 6.72 0.73
C PHE A 175 -4.47 5.83 1.95
N HIS A 176 -5.00 6.24 3.10
CA HIS A 176 -4.86 5.54 4.37
C HIS A 176 -6.14 4.76 4.71
N PRO A 177 -6.19 3.43 4.43
CA PRO A 177 -7.39 2.63 4.74
C PRO A 177 -7.63 2.51 6.26
N GLU A 178 -6.59 2.64 7.09
CA GLU A 178 -6.66 2.59 8.56
C GLU A 178 -7.20 3.89 9.18
N SER A 179 -7.35 4.95 8.38
CA SER A 179 -7.84 6.23 8.86
C SER A 179 -9.34 6.20 9.15
N VAL A 180 -9.76 6.87 10.20
CA VAL A 180 -11.18 7.10 10.52
C VAL A 180 -11.94 7.83 9.40
N LEU A 181 -11.22 8.47 8.48
CA LEU A 181 -11.79 9.12 7.29
C LEU A 181 -12.06 8.13 6.15
N SER A 182 -11.56 6.90 6.23
CA SER A 182 -11.79 5.85 5.24
C SER A 182 -12.93 4.96 5.74
N ARG A 183 -14.18 5.26 5.31
CA ARG A 183 -15.39 4.63 5.83
C ARG A 183 -15.32 3.10 5.80
N ASP A 184 -14.92 2.55 4.67
CA ASP A 184 -14.87 1.10 4.43
C ASP A 184 -13.43 0.55 4.39
N GLY A 185 -12.51 1.27 5.04
CA GLY A 185 -11.10 0.94 5.04
C GLY A 185 -10.77 -0.40 5.68
N SER A 186 -11.45 -0.75 6.80
CA SER A 186 -11.30 -2.07 7.44
C SER A 186 -11.73 -3.22 6.51
N VAL A 187 -12.81 -3.03 5.74
CA VAL A 187 -13.27 -4.03 4.76
C VAL A 187 -12.24 -4.16 3.62
N LEU A 188 -11.63 -3.06 3.20
CA LEU A 188 -10.55 -3.11 2.22
C LEU A 188 -9.35 -3.91 2.73
N ILE A 189 -8.92 -3.68 3.98
CA ILE A 189 -7.80 -4.41 4.61
C ILE A 189 -8.13 -5.92 4.74
N GLU A 190 -9.38 -6.27 5.10
CA GLU A 190 -9.84 -7.66 5.11
C GLU A 190 -9.70 -8.33 3.73
N ARG A 191 -10.10 -7.62 2.67
CA ARG A 191 -9.97 -8.13 1.29
C ARG A 191 -8.52 -8.24 0.84
N VAL A 192 -7.66 -7.32 1.25
CA VAL A 192 -6.20 -7.41 1.01
C VAL A 192 -5.63 -8.65 1.68
N LEU A 193 -6.01 -8.93 2.94
CA LEU A 193 -5.56 -10.13 3.64
C LEU A 193 -6.05 -11.41 2.94
N ALA A 194 -7.30 -11.45 2.51
CA ALA A 194 -7.87 -12.57 1.75
C ALA A 194 -7.22 -12.73 0.36
N TRP A 195 -6.83 -11.63 -0.29
CA TRP A 195 -6.10 -11.65 -1.56
C TRP A 195 -4.68 -12.21 -1.42
N ALA A 196 -4.05 -12.02 -0.24
CA ALA A 196 -2.67 -12.44 0.02
C ALA A 196 -2.56 -13.95 0.34
N VAL A 197 -3.59 -14.60 0.87
CA VAL A 197 -3.60 -16.02 1.27
C VAL A 197 -4.46 -16.85 0.32
#